data_672e246edf22a07bcb22423148abd4c7
#
_entry.id   672e246edf22a07bcb22423148abd4c7
#
_cell.length_a   1.000
_cell.length_b   1.000
_cell.length_c   1.000
_cell.angle_alpha   90.00
_cell.angle_beta   90.00
_cell.angle_gamma   90.00
#
_symmetry.space_group_name_H-M   'P 1'
#
loop_
_entity.id
_entity.type
_entity.pdbx_description
1 polymer ?
#
loop_
_entity_poly.entity_id
_entity_poly.type
_entity_poly.pdbx_seq_one_letter_code
_entity_poly.pdbx_strand_id
1 'polypeptide(L)'
;MKKLATLLTVFACVFGSRAADWVTYEAKPGPGQGKHIVLLSGDEEYRSEEGLPQLAKILSQRHGFKCTVIFAVDPKTGEIDPNNGTSAPGIEALDSADLCIMLLRFRHWPNEQMKHFVDYYLAGKPIIALRTSTHAFNYDNSGKSAYEKFGWQGKEWAGGFGRQVLGETWVSHWGSHKNEATRGIIEASAKHSPLLRGIDNIFGDTDVYEAYPPADAKTLVRGIVLKGMTPADEPADYKKKRATDKQEQGVNDPAMAVVWTRVNDNEFGKGNKVLCTTMGSATDLQNEGLRRLIVNAAYSFTGIEVPAKANVEYVDPFKPLFYGFNGFRKGLKVSDQTLGKALPELPLANEKK
;
A
#
# COMPACT_ATOMS: atom_id res chain seq x y z
N MET A 1 17.52 -69.46 -28.95
CA MET A 1 16.58 -68.61 -28.20
C MET A 1 17.34 -67.35 -27.74
N LYS A 2 17.20 -66.24 -28.48
CA LYS A 2 17.86 -64.95 -28.15
C LYS A 2 16.90 -64.15 -27.27
N LYS A 3 17.33 -63.82 -26.04
CA LYS A 3 16.57 -62.92 -25.13
C LYS A 3 16.83 -61.47 -25.54
N LEU A 4 15.78 -60.79 -25.94
CA LEU A 4 15.79 -59.35 -26.22
C LEU A 4 15.61 -58.61 -24.91
N ALA A 5 16.62 -57.87 -24.47
CA ALA A 5 16.51 -57.00 -23.31
C ALA A 5 16.01 -55.60 -23.74
N THR A 6 14.81 -55.25 -23.36
CA THR A 6 14.24 -53.94 -23.63
C THR A 6 14.73 -52.96 -22.54
N LEU A 7 15.55 -51.98 -22.94
CA LEU A 7 16.04 -50.91 -22.07
C LEU A 7 14.97 -49.84 -22.00
N LEU A 8 14.34 -49.73 -20.84
CA LEU A 8 13.33 -48.65 -20.55
C LEU A 8 14.10 -47.41 -20.12
N THR A 9 14.21 -46.42 -21.01
CA THR A 9 14.80 -45.10 -20.68
C THR A 9 13.73 -44.28 -20.01
N VAL A 10 13.84 -44.09 -18.70
CA VAL A 10 12.97 -43.18 -17.94
C VAL A 10 13.48 -41.75 -18.18
N PHE A 11 12.71 -40.96 -18.94
CA PHE A 11 12.93 -39.51 -19.08
C PHE A 11 12.43 -38.85 -17.80
N ALA A 12 13.30 -38.49 -16.88
CA ALA A 12 12.99 -37.64 -15.76
C ALA A 12 12.83 -36.20 -16.29
N CYS A 13 11.58 -35.75 -16.47
CA CYS A 13 11.31 -34.34 -16.66
C CYS A 13 11.65 -33.61 -15.35
N VAL A 14 12.79 -32.95 -15.32
CA VAL A 14 13.12 -31.98 -14.28
C VAL A 14 12.25 -30.76 -14.53
N PHE A 15 11.06 -30.73 -13.90
CA PHE A 15 10.32 -29.47 -13.76
C PHE A 15 11.16 -28.58 -12.84
N GLY A 16 11.90 -27.66 -13.42
CA GLY A 16 12.53 -26.58 -12.68
C GLY A 16 11.41 -25.82 -11.94
N SER A 17 11.38 -25.90 -10.63
CA SER A 17 10.50 -25.10 -9.79
C SER A 17 10.86 -23.64 -10.06
N ARG A 18 10.05 -22.92 -10.84
CA ARG A 18 10.15 -21.47 -10.95
C ARG A 18 9.90 -20.89 -9.57
N ALA A 19 10.80 -20.02 -9.08
CA ALA A 19 10.59 -19.29 -7.86
C ALA A 19 9.26 -18.51 -7.97
N ALA A 20 8.48 -18.48 -6.89
CA ALA A 20 7.23 -17.72 -6.87
C ALA A 20 7.52 -16.23 -7.11
N ASP A 21 6.69 -15.59 -7.91
CA ASP A 21 6.78 -14.16 -8.22
C ASP A 21 6.09 -13.29 -7.12
N TRP A 22 5.80 -13.87 -5.95
CA TRP A 22 5.28 -13.23 -4.73
C TRP A 22 5.90 -13.89 -3.49
N VAL A 23 5.78 -13.24 -2.34
CA VAL A 23 6.24 -13.80 -1.06
C VAL A 23 5.08 -14.01 -0.11
N THR A 24 5.06 -15.15 0.58
CA THR A 24 4.12 -15.41 1.67
C THR A 24 4.90 -15.58 2.98
N TYR A 25 4.51 -14.80 3.98
CA TYR A 25 4.98 -14.94 5.35
C TYR A 25 3.92 -15.71 6.14
N GLU A 26 4.24 -16.93 6.52
CA GLU A 26 3.36 -17.76 7.32
C GLU A 26 3.17 -17.17 8.72
N ALA A 27 1.97 -17.35 9.24
CA ALA A 27 1.58 -16.87 10.55
C ALA A 27 2.36 -17.53 11.67
N LYS A 28 2.97 -16.76 12.58
CA LYS A 28 3.30 -17.29 13.92
C LYS A 28 2.05 -17.34 14.79
N PRO A 29 2.05 -18.12 15.89
CA PRO A 29 0.95 -18.07 16.85
C PRO A 29 0.66 -16.63 17.30
N GLY A 30 -0.60 -16.22 17.21
CA GLY A 30 -1.02 -14.86 17.56
C GLY A 30 -2.50 -14.61 17.29
N PRO A 31 -3.02 -13.44 17.68
CA PRO A 31 -4.44 -13.12 17.55
C PRO A 31 -4.98 -13.15 16.11
N GLY A 32 -4.12 -12.90 15.11
CA GLY A 32 -4.46 -12.91 13.68
C GLY A 32 -4.54 -14.29 13.04
N GLN A 33 -4.34 -15.37 13.84
CA GLN A 33 -4.32 -16.72 13.31
C GLN A 33 -5.64 -17.06 12.58
N GLY A 34 -5.50 -17.68 11.41
CA GLY A 34 -6.63 -18.00 10.53
C GLY A 34 -7.09 -16.84 9.63
N LYS A 35 -6.46 -15.65 9.74
CA LYS A 35 -6.72 -14.52 8.87
C LYS A 35 -5.62 -14.33 7.84
N HIS A 36 -6.02 -14.03 6.60
CA HIS A 36 -5.11 -13.80 5.48
C HIS A 36 -5.15 -12.33 5.03
N ILE A 37 -4.00 -11.69 5.03
CA ILE A 37 -3.82 -10.32 4.54
C ILE A 37 -3.01 -10.37 3.25
N VAL A 38 -3.52 -9.76 2.18
CA VAL A 38 -2.78 -9.57 0.93
C VAL A 38 -2.31 -8.13 0.83
N LEU A 39 -1.02 -7.93 0.57
CA LEU A 39 -0.41 -6.61 0.42
C LEU A 39 -0.02 -6.42 -1.05
N LEU A 40 -0.51 -5.36 -1.69
CA LEU A 40 -0.28 -5.06 -3.10
C LEU A 40 0.78 -3.96 -3.22
N SER A 41 1.96 -4.33 -3.70
CA SER A 41 3.11 -3.44 -3.93
C SER A 41 3.22 -3.10 -5.41
N GLY A 42 3.05 -1.83 -5.75
CA GLY A 42 3.11 -1.38 -7.14
C GLY A 42 3.17 0.15 -7.22
N ASP A 43 4.16 0.74 -6.57
CA ASP A 43 4.41 2.18 -6.60
C ASP A 43 5.86 2.43 -6.99
N GLU A 44 6.09 3.18 -8.05
CA GLU A 44 7.42 3.42 -8.61
C GLU A 44 8.16 4.58 -7.92
N GLU A 45 7.51 5.29 -6.98
CA GLU A 45 8.09 6.44 -6.30
C GLU A 45 8.36 6.19 -4.81
N TYR A 46 7.41 5.59 -4.08
CA TYR A 46 7.41 5.57 -2.60
C TYR A 46 7.90 4.26 -1.99
N ARG A 47 8.66 3.45 -2.75
CA ARG A 47 9.33 2.22 -2.26
C ARG A 47 8.36 1.22 -1.64
N SER A 48 7.22 1.00 -2.30
CA SER A 48 6.23 -0.01 -1.87
C SER A 48 6.86 -1.40 -1.69
N GLU A 49 7.85 -1.73 -2.51
CA GLU A 49 8.61 -2.98 -2.52
C GLU A 49 9.53 -3.16 -1.29
N GLU A 50 9.78 -2.08 -0.55
CA GLU A 50 10.52 -2.12 0.71
C GLU A 50 9.58 -2.02 1.91
N GLY A 51 8.58 -1.13 1.85
CA GLY A 51 7.68 -0.84 2.97
C GLY A 51 6.67 -1.94 3.26
N LEU A 52 5.98 -2.46 2.23
CA LEU A 52 4.94 -3.45 2.42
C LEU A 52 5.45 -4.81 2.91
N PRO A 53 6.60 -5.34 2.43
CA PRO A 53 7.18 -6.55 3.02
C PRO A 53 7.48 -6.40 4.51
N GLN A 54 7.98 -5.23 4.94
CA GLN A 54 8.24 -4.99 6.37
C GLN A 54 6.95 -4.98 7.19
N LEU A 55 5.86 -4.36 6.70
CA LEU A 55 4.55 -4.44 7.33
C LEU A 55 4.04 -5.89 7.39
N ALA A 56 4.18 -6.64 6.31
CA ALA A 56 3.77 -8.05 6.24
C ALA A 56 4.53 -8.92 7.25
N LYS A 57 5.84 -8.69 7.41
CA LYS A 57 6.66 -9.35 8.43
C LYS A 57 6.19 -9.02 9.84
N ILE A 58 5.87 -7.76 10.14
CA ILE A 58 5.31 -7.35 11.44
C ILE A 58 3.97 -8.05 11.68
N LEU A 59 3.04 -7.97 10.74
CA LEU A 59 1.71 -8.57 10.84
C LEU A 59 1.78 -10.10 11.03
N SER A 60 2.68 -10.76 10.31
CA SER A 60 2.80 -12.23 10.41
C SER A 60 3.55 -12.69 11.65
N GLN A 61 4.69 -12.08 11.96
CA GLN A 61 5.59 -12.56 12.99
C GLN A 61 5.28 -12.03 14.40
N ARG A 62 4.59 -10.87 14.52
CA ARG A 62 4.20 -10.27 15.79
C ARG A 62 2.72 -10.49 16.12
N HIS A 63 1.87 -10.64 15.08
CA HIS A 63 0.42 -10.65 15.26
C HIS A 63 -0.29 -11.91 14.75
N GLY A 64 0.42 -12.79 14.05
CA GLY A 64 -0.11 -14.10 13.66
C GLY A 64 -1.01 -14.09 12.42
N PHE A 65 -0.97 -13.04 11.58
CA PHE A 65 -1.65 -13.03 10.30
C PHE A 65 -0.83 -13.82 9.26
N LYS A 66 -1.48 -14.59 8.40
CA LYS A 66 -0.85 -15.01 7.14
C LYS A 66 -0.77 -13.78 6.23
N CYS A 67 0.39 -13.48 5.65
CA CYS A 67 0.58 -12.31 4.80
C CYS A 67 1.18 -12.71 3.46
N THR A 68 0.53 -12.35 2.36
CA THR A 68 1.05 -12.52 1.00
C THR A 68 1.32 -11.13 0.40
N VAL A 69 2.54 -10.88 -0.06
CA VAL A 69 2.93 -9.64 -0.74
C VAL A 69 3.07 -9.91 -2.23
N ILE A 70 2.29 -9.18 -3.02
CA ILE A 70 2.30 -9.20 -4.48
C ILE A 70 3.11 -8.01 -4.96
N PHE A 71 4.01 -8.24 -5.92
CA PHE A 71 4.89 -7.23 -6.49
C PHE A 71 4.60 -7.01 -7.97
N ALA A 72 4.96 -5.84 -8.47
CA ALA A 72 5.19 -5.65 -9.89
C ALA A 72 6.52 -6.33 -10.26
N VAL A 73 6.48 -7.34 -11.11
CA VAL A 73 7.65 -8.15 -11.49
C VAL A 73 7.86 -8.06 -13.00
N ASP A 74 9.10 -7.89 -13.42
CA ASP A 74 9.47 -8.06 -14.82
C ASP A 74 9.38 -9.57 -15.18
N PRO A 75 8.50 -9.98 -16.10
CA PRO A 75 8.27 -11.37 -16.42
C PRO A 75 9.48 -12.03 -17.13
N LYS A 76 10.44 -11.26 -17.65
CA LYS A 76 11.64 -11.77 -18.34
C LYS A 76 12.78 -12.05 -17.36
N THR A 77 12.98 -11.15 -16.39
CA THR A 77 14.11 -11.24 -15.44
C THR A 77 13.72 -11.82 -14.09
N GLY A 78 12.42 -11.77 -13.72
CA GLY A 78 11.91 -12.11 -12.39
C GLY A 78 12.30 -11.09 -11.32
N GLU A 79 12.76 -9.90 -11.72
CA GLU A 79 13.11 -8.81 -10.82
C GLU A 79 11.86 -8.01 -10.44
N ILE A 80 11.84 -7.49 -9.22
CA ILE A 80 10.82 -6.54 -8.79
C ILE A 80 11.08 -5.23 -9.56
N ASP A 81 10.14 -4.86 -10.42
CA ASP A 81 10.18 -3.63 -11.21
C ASP A 81 8.97 -2.75 -10.88
N PRO A 82 9.10 -1.77 -9.99
CA PRO A 82 8.00 -0.88 -9.64
C PRO A 82 7.44 -0.08 -10.83
N ASN A 83 8.19 0.08 -11.92
CA ASN A 83 7.73 0.76 -13.13
C ASN A 83 6.80 -0.10 -14.00
N ASN A 84 6.77 -1.43 -13.77
CA ASN A 84 5.89 -2.31 -14.54
C ASN A 84 4.43 -2.18 -14.07
N GLY A 85 3.65 -1.34 -14.74
CA GLY A 85 2.24 -1.08 -14.40
C GLY A 85 1.27 -2.21 -14.73
N THR A 86 1.71 -3.24 -15.47
CA THR A 86 0.84 -4.32 -16.00
C THR A 86 1.00 -5.66 -15.28
N SER A 87 1.90 -5.75 -14.30
CA SER A 87 2.25 -7.01 -13.67
C SER A 87 1.84 -7.05 -12.20
N ALA A 88 1.10 -8.08 -11.82
CA ALA A 88 0.75 -8.42 -10.44
C ALA A 88 0.61 -9.95 -10.32
N PRO A 89 1.69 -10.73 -10.53
CA PRO A 89 1.61 -12.19 -10.44
C PRO A 89 1.25 -12.64 -9.03
N GLY A 90 0.35 -13.62 -8.91
CA GLY A 90 -0.17 -14.10 -7.63
C GLY A 90 -1.32 -13.28 -7.04
N ILE A 91 -1.88 -12.31 -7.79
CA ILE A 91 -3.00 -11.46 -7.33
C ILE A 91 -4.26 -12.25 -6.98
N GLU A 92 -4.38 -13.49 -7.48
CA GLU A 92 -5.43 -14.45 -7.12
C GLU A 92 -5.43 -14.79 -5.62
N ALA A 93 -4.36 -14.47 -4.88
CA ALA A 93 -4.34 -14.54 -3.41
C ALA A 93 -5.45 -13.69 -2.76
N LEU A 94 -5.95 -12.65 -3.45
CA LEU A 94 -7.08 -11.84 -3.00
C LEU A 94 -8.39 -12.64 -2.87
N ASP A 95 -8.56 -13.71 -3.62
CA ASP A 95 -9.79 -14.53 -3.59
C ASP A 95 -10.05 -15.09 -2.18
N SER A 96 -8.97 -15.42 -1.45
CA SER A 96 -9.03 -15.93 -0.07
C SER A 96 -8.69 -14.88 1.01
N ALA A 97 -8.36 -13.64 0.64
CA ALA A 97 -7.95 -12.63 1.60
C ALA A 97 -9.11 -12.13 2.47
N ASP A 98 -8.83 -11.88 3.75
CA ASP A 98 -9.71 -11.18 4.69
C ASP A 98 -9.50 -9.66 4.66
N LEU A 99 -8.31 -9.19 4.25
CA LEU A 99 -7.94 -7.80 4.17
C LEU A 99 -6.95 -7.56 3.03
N CYS A 100 -7.13 -6.45 2.30
CA CYS A 100 -6.17 -5.93 1.34
C CYS A 100 -5.50 -4.67 1.89
N ILE A 101 -4.16 -4.62 1.87
CA ILE A 101 -3.37 -3.41 2.12
C ILE A 101 -2.68 -3.05 0.81
N MET A 102 -2.78 -1.81 0.35
CA MET A 102 -2.25 -1.42 -0.94
C MET A 102 -1.42 -0.15 -0.89
N LEU A 103 -0.31 -0.14 -1.63
CA LEU A 103 0.48 1.02 -1.99
C LEU A 103 0.75 0.93 -3.48
N LEU A 104 -0.16 1.50 -4.25
CA LEU A 104 -0.21 1.40 -5.71
C LEU A 104 -0.21 2.79 -6.34
N ARG A 105 0.36 2.89 -7.55
CA ARG A 105 0.31 4.10 -8.36
C ARG A 105 0.21 3.76 -9.84
N PHE A 106 -0.84 4.27 -10.51
CA PHE A 106 -1.04 4.20 -11.96
C PHE A 106 -0.97 2.79 -12.57
N ARG A 107 -1.45 1.78 -11.83
CA ARG A 107 -1.52 0.41 -12.36
C ARG A 107 -2.59 0.29 -13.44
N HIS A 108 -2.32 -0.53 -14.45
CA HIS A 108 -3.26 -0.85 -15.53
C HIS A 108 -3.14 -2.34 -15.86
N TRP A 109 -3.43 -3.14 -14.84
CA TRP A 109 -3.35 -4.59 -14.93
C TRP A 109 -4.25 -5.14 -16.04
N PRO A 110 -3.85 -6.23 -16.75
CA PRO A 110 -4.72 -6.96 -17.65
C PRO A 110 -6.04 -7.36 -16.97
N ASN A 111 -7.09 -7.53 -17.80
CA ASN A 111 -8.43 -7.83 -17.27
C ASN A 111 -8.47 -9.06 -16.35
N GLU A 112 -7.70 -10.10 -16.66
CA GLU A 112 -7.62 -11.31 -15.84
C GLU A 112 -7.11 -11.01 -14.44
N GLN A 113 -6.07 -10.20 -14.32
CA GLN A 113 -5.49 -9.81 -13.03
C GLN A 113 -6.39 -8.82 -12.30
N MET A 114 -6.89 -7.80 -13.00
CA MET A 114 -7.76 -6.79 -12.39
C MET A 114 -9.07 -7.39 -11.87
N LYS A 115 -9.55 -8.46 -12.50
CA LYS A 115 -10.75 -9.17 -12.07
C LYS A 115 -10.68 -9.62 -10.61
N HIS A 116 -9.56 -10.18 -10.14
CA HIS A 116 -9.39 -10.62 -8.75
C HIS A 116 -9.52 -9.46 -7.76
N PHE A 117 -8.96 -8.29 -8.11
CA PHE A 117 -9.12 -7.09 -7.29
C PHE A 117 -10.57 -6.59 -7.27
N VAL A 118 -11.25 -6.60 -8.42
CA VAL A 118 -12.64 -6.16 -8.52
C VAL A 118 -13.58 -7.12 -7.82
N ASP A 119 -13.39 -8.43 -7.95
CA ASP A 119 -14.18 -9.44 -7.24
C ASP A 119 -14.01 -9.30 -5.71
N TYR A 120 -12.77 -9.04 -5.24
CA TYR A 120 -12.47 -8.75 -3.85
C TYR A 120 -13.24 -7.52 -3.35
N TYR A 121 -13.20 -6.43 -4.11
CA TYR A 121 -13.91 -5.18 -3.82
C TYR A 121 -15.44 -5.41 -3.82
N LEU A 122 -16.00 -6.05 -4.85
CA LEU A 122 -17.44 -6.33 -4.95
C LEU A 122 -17.93 -7.30 -3.88
N ALA A 123 -17.06 -8.11 -3.31
CA ALA A 123 -17.39 -8.94 -2.15
C ALA A 123 -17.60 -8.14 -0.84
N GLY A 124 -17.33 -6.83 -0.82
CA GLY A 124 -17.46 -5.96 0.35
C GLY A 124 -16.30 -6.12 1.34
N LYS A 125 -15.17 -6.66 0.90
CA LYS A 125 -14.01 -6.90 1.76
C LYS A 125 -13.25 -5.60 2.09
N PRO A 126 -12.56 -5.51 3.24
CA PRO A 126 -11.94 -4.28 3.73
C PRO A 126 -10.63 -3.92 3.01
N ILE A 127 -10.34 -2.61 2.92
CA ILE A 127 -9.18 -2.08 2.21
C ILE A 127 -8.45 -1.07 3.11
N ILE A 128 -7.13 -1.20 3.20
CA ILE A 128 -6.22 -0.17 3.73
C ILE A 128 -5.40 0.36 2.57
N ALA A 129 -5.53 1.65 2.27
CA ALA A 129 -4.90 2.31 1.15
C ALA A 129 -3.88 3.35 1.63
N LEU A 130 -2.64 3.23 1.14
CA LEU A 130 -1.52 4.07 1.51
C LEU A 130 -1.14 5.02 0.38
N ARG A 131 -0.77 6.23 0.70
CA ARG A 131 -0.18 7.29 -0.13
C ARG A 131 -0.85 7.39 -1.51
N THR A 132 -0.16 6.96 -2.55
CA THR A 132 -0.53 7.03 -3.96
C THR A 132 -1.69 6.12 -4.35
N SER A 133 -2.16 5.28 -3.46
CA SER A 133 -3.34 4.46 -3.72
C SER A 133 -4.60 5.29 -4.01
N THR A 134 -4.62 6.58 -3.66
CA THR A 134 -5.64 7.55 -4.10
C THR A 134 -5.71 7.69 -5.62
N HIS A 135 -4.66 7.31 -6.35
CA HIS A 135 -4.60 7.23 -7.81
C HIS A 135 -3.95 5.91 -8.26
N ALA A 136 -4.39 4.81 -7.64
CA ALA A 136 -3.84 3.47 -7.82
C ALA A 136 -3.86 3.01 -9.28
N PHE A 137 -4.93 3.34 -10.02
CA PHE A 137 -5.16 2.84 -11.37
C PHE A 137 -5.14 3.94 -12.42
N ASN A 138 -4.61 3.64 -13.61
CA ASN A 138 -4.54 4.57 -14.74
C ASN A 138 -4.72 3.82 -16.06
N TYR A 139 -5.95 3.71 -16.51
CA TYR A 139 -6.31 3.17 -17.83
C TYR A 139 -6.42 4.30 -18.86
N ASP A 140 -6.17 4.00 -20.13
CA ASP A 140 -6.12 4.99 -21.22
C ASP A 140 -7.50 5.40 -21.78
N ASN A 141 -8.60 4.89 -21.20
CA ASN A 141 -9.98 5.14 -21.63
C ASN A 141 -10.24 4.81 -23.12
N SER A 142 -9.53 3.82 -23.66
CA SER A 142 -9.62 3.39 -25.07
C SER A 142 -10.74 2.38 -25.33
N GLY A 143 -11.43 1.90 -24.29
CA GLY A 143 -12.42 0.82 -24.38
C GLY A 143 -11.82 -0.58 -24.40
N LYS A 144 -10.49 -0.72 -24.16
CA LYS A 144 -9.80 -2.02 -24.18
C LYS A 144 -9.92 -2.78 -22.88
N SER A 145 -10.08 -2.07 -21.75
CA SER A 145 -10.26 -2.70 -20.44
C SER A 145 -11.70 -2.59 -19.97
N ALA A 146 -12.24 -3.68 -19.41
CA ALA A 146 -13.54 -3.67 -18.73
C ALA A 146 -13.53 -2.83 -17.44
N TYR A 147 -12.35 -2.39 -16.99
CA TYR A 147 -12.12 -1.76 -15.69
C TYR A 147 -11.64 -0.31 -15.79
N GLU A 148 -11.80 0.33 -16.93
CA GLU A 148 -11.36 1.73 -17.16
C GLU A 148 -11.95 2.73 -16.16
N LYS A 149 -13.16 2.47 -15.65
CA LYS A 149 -13.80 3.32 -14.64
C LYS A 149 -12.98 3.44 -13.33
N PHE A 150 -12.16 2.45 -12.99
CA PHE A 150 -11.30 2.46 -11.80
C PHE A 150 -10.12 3.42 -11.95
N GLY A 151 -9.76 3.79 -13.19
CA GLY A 151 -8.67 4.74 -13.46
C GLY A 151 -8.94 6.12 -12.84
N TRP A 152 -7.91 6.77 -12.31
CA TRP A 152 -8.02 8.08 -11.64
C TRP A 152 -8.57 9.20 -12.54
N GLN A 153 -8.47 9.04 -13.87
CA GLN A 153 -9.08 9.88 -14.90
C GLN A 153 -10.23 9.15 -15.63
N GLY A 154 -10.83 8.16 -14.99
CA GLY A 154 -11.95 7.41 -15.55
C GLY A 154 -13.12 8.33 -15.91
N LYS A 155 -13.74 8.08 -17.08
CA LYS A 155 -14.87 8.89 -17.57
C LYS A 155 -16.16 8.59 -16.80
N GLU A 156 -16.40 7.32 -16.47
CA GLU A 156 -17.60 6.87 -15.77
C GLU A 156 -17.54 7.24 -14.28
N TRP A 157 -16.38 7.01 -13.64
CA TRP A 157 -16.12 7.35 -12.26
C TRP A 157 -15.17 8.54 -12.17
N ALA A 158 -15.72 9.73 -11.94
CA ALA A 158 -14.90 10.93 -11.76
C ALA A 158 -13.92 10.76 -10.59
N GLY A 159 -12.62 10.81 -10.86
CA GLY A 159 -11.56 10.56 -9.89
C GLY A 159 -11.32 9.06 -9.60
N GLY A 160 -11.97 8.17 -10.35
CA GLY A 160 -11.75 6.72 -10.33
C GLY A 160 -11.93 6.07 -8.97
N PHE A 161 -11.25 4.95 -8.78
CA PHE A 161 -11.28 4.16 -7.53
C PHE A 161 -10.93 5.00 -6.29
N GLY A 162 -9.96 5.90 -6.40
CA GLY A 162 -9.57 6.75 -5.29
C GLY A 162 -10.75 7.56 -4.75
N ARG A 163 -11.41 8.35 -5.59
CA ARG A 163 -12.52 9.20 -5.14
C ARG A 163 -13.76 8.39 -4.79
N GLN A 164 -14.13 7.42 -5.62
CA GLN A 164 -15.38 6.70 -5.45
C GLN A 164 -15.34 5.74 -4.26
N VAL A 165 -14.23 5.02 -4.07
CA VAL A 165 -14.12 3.98 -3.04
C VAL A 165 -13.34 4.46 -1.82
N LEU A 166 -12.15 5.04 -2.03
CA LEU A 166 -11.31 5.48 -0.91
C LEU A 166 -11.76 6.80 -0.29
N GLY A 167 -12.55 7.61 -1.03
CA GLY A 167 -13.08 8.88 -0.58
C GLY A 167 -12.32 10.10 -1.11
N GLU A 168 -11.14 9.94 -1.69
CA GLU A 168 -10.43 11.01 -2.40
C GLU A 168 -9.48 10.44 -3.44
N THR A 169 -9.36 11.15 -4.55
CA THR A 169 -8.32 10.95 -5.56
C THR A 169 -7.11 11.85 -5.25
N TRP A 170 -5.99 11.64 -5.93
CA TRP A 170 -4.91 12.62 -5.88
C TRP A 170 -5.35 13.93 -6.57
N VAL A 171 -5.28 15.03 -5.82
CA VAL A 171 -5.60 16.37 -6.29
C VAL A 171 -4.33 17.14 -6.62
N SER A 172 -3.49 17.32 -5.61
CA SER A 172 -2.19 17.99 -5.75
C SER A 172 -1.31 17.74 -4.52
N HIS A 173 -0.02 18.04 -4.65
CA HIS A 173 0.82 18.26 -3.48
C HIS A 173 0.36 19.54 -2.76
N TRP A 174 0.06 19.43 -1.45
CA TRP A 174 -0.31 20.58 -0.62
C TRP A 174 0.91 21.16 0.08
N GLY A 175 1.76 20.34 0.68
CA GLY A 175 3.12 20.70 1.06
C GLY A 175 4.07 20.73 -0.14
N SER A 176 5.29 21.20 0.08
CA SER A 176 6.37 21.19 -0.92
C SER A 176 7.03 19.81 -0.95
N HIS A 177 6.80 19.09 -2.04
CA HIS A 177 7.33 17.74 -2.23
C HIS A 177 8.86 17.67 -2.01
N LYS A 178 9.32 16.73 -1.16
CA LYS A 178 10.73 16.55 -0.77
C LYS A 178 11.38 17.69 0.01
N ASN A 179 10.61 18.67 0.46
CA ASN A 179 11.11 19.80 1.25
C ASN A 179 10.31 20.01 2.54
N GLU A 180 9.07 19.55 2.59
CA GLU A 180 8.15 19.76 3.70
C GLU A 180 7.51 18.43 4.13
N ALA A 181 7.78 18.03 5.36
CA ALA A 181 7.25 16.81 5.96
C ALA A 181 5.85 17.02 6.54
N THR A 182 5.22 15.91 6.94
CA THR A 182 3.90 15.87 7.56
C THR A 182 4.00 15.49 9.03
N ARG A 183 3.46 16.35 9.92
CA ARG A 183 3.17 15.98 11.32
C ARG A 183 1.68 15.74 11.47
N GLY A 184 1.30 14.53 11.90
CA GLY A 184 -0.10 14.17 12.13
C GLY A 184 -0.63 14.72 13.45
N ILE A 185 -1.83 15.31 13.40
CA ILE A 185 -2.62 15.72 14.58
C ILE A 185 -3.89 14.90 14.63
N ILE A 186 -4.09 14.19 15.74
CA ILE A 186 -5.31 13.39 15.95
C ILE A 186 -6.51 14.33 16.12
N GLU A 187 -7.56 14.09 15.33
CA GLU A 187 -8.83 14.78 15.45
C GLU A 187 -9.48 14.54 16.82
N ALA A 188 -9.94 15.60 17.47
CA ALA A 188 -10.57 15.50 18.78
C ALA A 188 -11.76 14.52 18.79
N SER A 189 -12.57 14.51 17.72
CA SER A 189 -13.69 13.58 17.52
C SER A 189 -13.27 12.12 17.33
N ALA A 190 -12.02 11.88 16.97
CA ALA A 190 -11.48 10.53 16.72
C ALA A 190 -10.66 9.97 17.90
N LYS A 191 -10.43 10.76 18.96
CA LYS A 191 -9.54 10.41 20.08
C LYS A 191 -9.79 9.02 20.68
N HIS A 192 -11.04 8.57 20.71
CA HIS A 192 -11.42 7.26 21.24
C HIS A 192 -11.54 6.16 20.18
N SER A 193 -11.11 6.42 18.95
CA SER A 193 -11.10 5.39 17.90
C SER A 193 -10.15 4.24 18.28
N PRO A 194 -10.58 2.98 18.19
CA PRO A 194 -9.68 1.85 18.42
C PRO A 194 -8.50 1.85 17.46
N LEU A 195 -8.62 2.44 16.27
CA LEU A 195 -7.54 2.55 15.30
C LEU A 195 -6.35 3.39 15.80
N LEU A 196 -6.62 4.28 16.79
CA LEU A 196 -5.62 5.19 17.35
C LEU A 196 -5.05 4.73 18.71
N ARG A 197 -5.39 3.52 19.17
CA ARG A 197 -4.88 2.99 20.44
C ARG A 197 -3.36 2.90 20.45
N GLY A 198 -2.73 3.39 21.52
CA GLY A 198 -1.29 3.32 21.73
C GLY A 198 -0.45 4.15 20.75
N ILE A 199 -1.06 5.13 20.08
CA ILE A 199 -0.38 6.05 19.17
C ILE A 199 -0.13 7.37 19.91
N ASP A 200 1.15 7.70 20.06
CA ASP A 200 1.57 8.94 20.72
C ASP A 200 1.86 10.06 19.70
N ASN A 201 2.38 9.70 18.52
CA ASN A 201 2.67 10.64 17.44
C ASN A 201 2.54 9.96 16.07
N ILE A 202 2.26 10.75 15.07
CA ILE A 202 2.32 10.37 13.65
C ILE A 202 3.19 11.37 12.93
N PHE A 203 4.16 10.88 12.18
CA PHE A 203 5.05 11.67 11.37
C PHE A 203 5.38 10.91 10.07
N GLY A 204 5.58 11.64 8.99
CA GLY A 204 6.12 11.13 7.74
C GLY A 204 6.95 12.20 7.05
N ASP A 205 8.00 11.79 6.38
CA ASP A 205 8.83 12.69 5.57
C ASP A 205 8.20 13.00 4.21
N THR A 206 7.08 12.38 3.88
CA THR A 206 6.28 12.78 2.71
C THR A 206 5.45 14.02 2.99
N ASP A 207 5.28 14.83 1.95
CA ASP A 207 4.46 16.04 2.00
C ASP A 207 2.95 15.74 2.13
N VAL A 208 2.21 16.69 2.65
CA VAL A 208 0.74 16.64 2.73
C VAL A 208 0.16 16.73 1.31
N TYR A 209 -0.85 15.90 1.00
CA TYR A 209 -1.68 16.05 -0.20
C TYR A 209 -2.87 16.98 0.06
N GLU A 210 -3.28 17.72 -0.96
CA GLU A 210 -4.60 18.36 -0.97
C GLU A 210 -5.67 17.26 -1.00
N ALA A 211 -6.53 17.20 0.04
CA ALA A 211 -7.51 16.13 0.18
C ALA A 211 -8.78 16.62 0.90
N TYR A 212 -9.92 16.27 0.31
CA TYR A 212 -11.25 16.61 0.81
C TYR A 212 -12.13 15.35 0.87
N PRO A 213 -11.92 14.45 1.85
CA PRO A 213 -12.76 13.27 2.02
C PRO A 213 -14.24 13.64 2.12
N PRO A 214 -15.17 12.82 1.59
CA PRO A 214 -16.59 13.12 1.58
C PRO A 214 -17.18 13.13 3.00
N ALA A 215 -18.41 13.64 3.13
CA ALA A 215 -19.07 13.82 4.43
C ALA A 215 -19.32 12.49 5.18
N ASP A 216 -19.39 11.36 4.50
CA ASP A 216 -19.51 10.03 5.08
C ASP A 216 -18.18 9.46 5.58
N ALA A 217 -17.06 10.11 5.26
CA ALA A 217 -15.76 9.75 5.80
C ALA A 217 -15.51 10.41 7.16
N LYS A 218 -14.93 9.62 8.06
CA LYS A 218 -14.49 10.13 9.37
C LYS A 218 -12.98 10.40 9.32
N THR A 219 -12.58 11.66 9.34
CA THR A 219 -11.17 12.05 9.48
C THR A 219 -10.65 11.62 10.86
N LEU A 220 -9.53 10.93 10.89
CA LEU A 220 -8.86 10.50 12.12
C LEU A 220 -7.66 11.38 12.45
N VAL A 221 -6.92 11.81 11.41
CA VAL A 221 -5.69 12.59 11.56
C VAL A 221 -5.66 13.67 10.50
N ARG A 222 -5.29 14.88 10.90
CA ARG A 222 -4.92 15.97 9.99
C ARG A 222 -3.42 16.12 9.91
N GLY A 223 -2.92 16.54 8.76
CA GLY A 223 -1.49 16.74 8.50
C GLY A 223 -1.11 18.22 8.59
N ILE A 224 -0.21 18.53 9.51
CA ILE A 224 0.47 19.82 9.54
C ILE A 224 1.66 19.75 8.59
N VAL A 225 1.70 20.66 7.64
CA VAL A 225 2.87 20.91 6.78
C VAL A 225 3.96 21.57 7.64
N LEU A 226 5.15 20.98 7.66
CA LEU A 226 6.31 21.50 8.38
C LEU A 226 7.20 22.33 7.43
N LYS A 227 7.98 23.27 7.98
CA LYS A 227 8.96 24.08 7.21
C LYS A 227 10.18 23.27 6.73
N GLY A 228 10.30 22.00 7.12
CA GLY A 228 11.41 21.12 6.79
C GLY A 228 11.00 19.65 6.85
N MET A 229 12.00 18.77 6.94
CA MET A 229 11.83 17.32 6.76
C MET A 229 11.96 16.51 8.06
N THR A 230 12.02 17.19 9.21
CA THR A 230 12.20 16.52 10.52
C THR A 230 11.02 16.75 11.46
N PRO A 231 10.78 15.84 12.42
CA PRO A 231 9.73 16.02 13.41
C PRO A 231 9.85 17.26 14.29
N ALA A 232 11.06 17.85 14.36
CA ALA A 232 11.34 19.03 15.18
C ALA A 232 11.05 20.35 14.45
N ASP A 233 10.84 20.31 13.13
CA ASP A 233 10.62 21.52 12.35
C ASP A 233 9.28 22.18 12.70
N GLU A 234 9.27 23.52 12.62
CA GLU A 234 8.10 24.34 12.90
C GLU A 234 7.01 24.16 11.84
N PRO A 235 5.73 24.35 12.17
CA PRO A 235 4.65 24.42 11.19
C PRO A 235 4.91 25.51 10.14
N ALA A 236 4.61 25.19 8.88
CA ALA A 236 4.60 26.18 7.82
C ALA A 236 3.44 27.18 8.01
N ASP A 237 3.63 28.44 7.60
CA ASP A 237 2.72 29.56 7.88
C ASP A 237 2.36 30.39 6.64
N TYR A 238 2.59 29.84 5.45
CA TYR A 238 2.23 30.48 4.19
C TYR A 238 0.82 30.16 3.74
N LYS A 239 0.34 30.91 2.74
CA LYS A 239 -0.92 30.65 2.05
C LYS A 239 -0.68 30.05 0.69
N LYS A 240 -1.64 29.22 0.26
CA LYS A 240 -1.60 28.53 -1.03
C LYS A 240 -2.98 28.48 -1.66
N LYS A 241 -3.04 28.56 -2.99
CA LYS A 241 -4.29 28.37 -3.74
C LYS A 241 -4.60 26.89 -3.85
N ARG A 242 -5.82 26.51 -3.50
CA ARG A 242 -6.34 25.15 -3.69
C ARG A 242 -6.40 24.81 -5.20
N ALA A 243 -6.01 23.59 -5.55
CA ALA A 243 -6.10 23.16 -6.93
C ALA A 243 -7.55 22.97 -7.40
N THR A 244 -8.46 22.66 -6.46
CA THR A 244 -9.88 22.37 -6.71
C THR A 244 -10.69 23.60 -7.15
N ASP A 245 -10.61 24.73 -6.40
CA ASP A 245 -11.47 25.89 -6.60
C ASP A 245 -10.71 27.23 -6.71
N LYS A 246 -9.37 27.17 -6.68
CA LYS A 246 -8.45 28.32 -6.77
C LYS A 246 -8.54 29.32 -5.62
N GLN A 247 -9.33 29.04 -4.57
CA GLN A 247 -9.38 29.91 -3.41
C GLN A 247 -8.09 29.81 -2.60
N GLU A 248 -7.68 30.92 -2.00
CA GLU A 248 -6.51 31.00 -1.13
C GLU A 248 -6.84 30.47 0.27
N GLN A 249 -5.97 29.64 0.82
CA GLN A 249 -6.09 29.07 2.14
C GLN A 249 -4.72 29.04 2.84
N GLY A 250 -4.70 29.23 4.15
CA GLY A 250 -3.52 28.95 4.97
C GLY A 250 -3.14 27.49 4.86
N VAL A 251 -1.84 27.19 4.69
CA VAL A 251 -1.40 25.80 4.44
C VAL A 251 -1.80 24.85 5.58
N ASN A 252 -1.89 25.39 6.80
CA ASN A 252 -2.32 24.66 8.00
C ASN A 252 -3.64 25.16 8.60
N ASP A 253 -4.41 25.97 7.88
CA ASP A 253 -5.65 26.57 8.39
C ASP A 253 -6.78 26.56 7.32
N PRO A 254 -7.67 25.55 7.35
CA PRO A 254 -7.56 24.31 8.14
C PRO A 254 -6.52 23.34 7.56
N ALA A 255 -5.88 22.53 8.43
CA ALA A 255 -4.99 21.46 8.00
C ALA A 255 -5.74 20.37 7.21
N MET A 256 -5.09 19.81 6.18
CA MET A 256 -5.68 18.76 5.34
C MET A 256 -5.87 17.44 6.08
N ALA A 257 -6.89 16.68 5.71
CA ALA A 257 -7.04 15.31 6.16
C ALA A 257 -5.91 14.45 5.59
N VAL A 258 -5.21 13.68 6.44
CA VAL A 258 -4.17 12.75 6.00
C VAL A 258 -4.47 11.30 6.36
N VAL A 259 -5.42 11.06 7.27
CA VAL A 259 -5.97 9.73 7.57
C VAL A 259 -7.46 9.83 7.77
N TRP A 260 -8.21 9.00 7.08
CA TRP A 260 -9.67 8.87 7.27
C TRP A 260 -10.13 7.44 7.10
N THR A 261 -11.33 7.16 7.61
CA THR A 261 -12.01 5.88 7.42
C THR A 261 -13.43 6.12 6.96
N ARG A 262 -13.96 5.21 6.16
CA ARG A 262 -15.37 5.19 5.72
C ARG A 262 -15.85 3.76 5.51
N VAL A 263 -17.14 3.59 5.35
CA VAL A 263 -17.72 2.40 4.74
C VAL A 263 -18.25 2.81 3.37
N ASN A 264 -17.71 2.20 2.33
CA ASN A 264 -18.16 2.43 0.97
C ASN A 264 -19.15 1.34 0.57
N ASP A 265 -20.39 1.70 0.30
CA ASP A 265 -21.36 0.78 -0.30
C ASP A 265 -21.06 0.63 -1.80
N ASN A 266 -20.64 -0.56 -2.19
CA ASN A 266 -20.29 -0.86 -3.57
C ASN A 266 -21.54 -1.13 -4.44
N GLU A 267 -21.35 -1.38 -5.75
CA GLU A 267 -22.42 -1.58 -6.71
C GLU A 267 -23.30 -2.80 -6.41
N PHE A 268 -22.86 -3.71 -5.53
CA PHE A 268 -23.65 -4.85 -5.05
C PHE A 268 -24.28 -4.60 -3.68
N GLY A 269 -24.26 -3.36 -3.18
CA GLY A 269 -24.81 -2.99 -1.89
C GLY A 269 -24.04 -3.57 -0.71
N LYS A 270 -22.78 -3.95 -0.90
CA LYS A 270 -21.92 -4.46 0.18
C LYS A 270 -20.97 -3.36 0.65
N GLY A 271 -20.87 -3.20 1.97
CA GLY A 271 -20.05 -2.18 2.59
C GLY A 271 -18.58 -2.57 2.69
N ASN A 272 -17.69 -1.89 1.94
CA ASN A 272 -16.26 -2.02 2.12
C ASN A 272 -15.79 -1.09 3.25
N LYS A 273 -15.23 -1.63 4.33
CA LYS A 273 -14.50 -0.82 5.31
C LYS A 273 -13.21 -0.31 4.68
N VAL A 274 -13.01 0.98 4.69
CA VAL A 274 -11.83 1.64 4.11
C VAL A 274 -11.09 2.43 5.18
N LEU A 275 -9.77 2.24 5.28
CA LEU A 275 -8.83 3.21 5.82
C LEU A 275 -8.02 3.75 4.65
N CYS A 276 -8.00 5.07 4.47
CA CYS A 276 -7.13 5.73 3.51
C CYS A 276 -6.20 6.69 4.24
N THR A 277 -4.93 6.66 3.88
CA THR A 277 -3.95 7.64 4.36
C THR A 277 -3.13 8.17 3.19
N THR A 278 -2.92 9.49 3.16
CA THR A 278 -2.02 10.15 2.21
C THR A 278 -0.55 10.11 2.64
N MET A 279 -0.24 9.38 3.71
CA MET A 279 1.08 8.99 4.16
C MET A 279 1.30 7.51 3.84
N GLY A 280 2.53 7.00 3.97
CA GLY A 280 2.79 5.57 3.87
C GLY A 280 3.85 5.17 2.85
N SER A 281 4.76 6.10 2.47
CA SER A 281 6.03 5.70 1.84
C SER A 281 6.82 4.74 2.73
N ALA A 282 7.80 4.05 2.19
CA ALA A 282 8.65 3.18 3.01
C ALA A 282 9.36 3.98 4.12
N THR A 283 9.75 5.23 3.87
CA THR A 283 10.35 6.10 4.88
C THR A 283 9.34 6.59 5.92
N ASP A 284 8.10 6.90 5.54
CA ASP A 284 7.02 7.21 6.51
C ASP A 284 6.78 6.04 7.48
N LEU A 285 6.92 4.80 6.99
CA LEU A 285 6.78 3.60 7.80
C LEU A 285 7.91 3.41 8.84
N GLN A 286 8.91 4.28 8.87
CA GLN A 286 9.85 4.36 9.98
C GLN A 286 9.20 4.97 11.24
N ASN A 287 8.09 5.71 11.10
CA ASN A 287 7.34 6.19 12.26
C ASN A 287 6.53 5.07 12.92
N GLU A 288 6.73 4.88 14.22
CA GLU A 288 6.06 3.84 15.00
C GLU A 288 4.55 4.03 15.04
N GLY A 289 4.08 5.27 15.19
CA GLY A 289 2.66 5.59 15.24
C GLY A 289 1.94 5.29 13.94
N LEU A 290 2.55 5.57 12.78
CA LEU A 290 1.95 5.23 11.49
C LEU A 290 1.88 3.72 11.28
N ARG A 291 2.95 2.97 11.63
CA ARG A 291 2.89 1.50 11.58
C ARG A 291 1.80 0.95 12.48
N ARG A 292 1.66 1.50 13.71
CA ARG A 292 0.64 1.05 14.67
C ARG A 292 -0.77 1.35 14.18
N LEU A 293 -1.00 2.47 13.52
CA LEU A 293 -2.27 2.79 12.88
C LEU A 293 -2.68 1.69 11.89
N ILE A 294 -1.76 1.27 11.02
CA ILE A 294 -2.01 0.25 10.00
C ILE A 294 -2.26 -1.13 10.64
N VAL A 295 -1.47 -1.50 11.65
CA VAL A 295 -1.66 -2.75 12.40
C VAL A 295 -2.99 -2.74 13.16
N ASN A 296 -3.34 -1.65 13.84
CA ASN A 296 -4.63 -1.50 14.52
C ASN A 296 -5.81 -1.62 13.53
N ALA A 297 -5.67 -1.03 12.34
CA ALA A 297 -6.68 -1.17 11.29
C ALA A 297 -6.80 -2.62 10.80
N ALA A 298 -5.68 -3.34 10.68
CA ALA A 298 -5.71 -4.76 10.32
C ALA A 298 -6.50 -5.59 11.34
N TYR A 299 -6.29 -5.37 12.63
CA TYR A 299 -7.09 -6.00 13.70
C TYR A 299 -8.58 -5.67 13.56
N SER A 300 -8.90 -4.38 13.53
CA SER A 300 -10.28 -3.91 13.51
C SER A 300 -11.04 -4.39 12.27
N PHE A 301 -10.39 -4.38 11.12
CA PHE A 301 -11.03 -4.71 9.83
C PHE A 301 -11.18 -6.22 9.62
N THR A 302 -10.35 -7.03 10.27
CA THR A 302 -10.50 -8.49 10.30
C THR A 302 -11.39 -8.98 11.44
N GLY A 303 -12.00 -8.06 12.20
CA GLY A 303 -12.94 -8.40 13.29
C GLY A 303 -12.27 -8.86 14.57
N ILE A 304 -10.98 -8.55 14.75
CA ILE A 304 -10.22 -8.88 15.95
C ILE A 304 -10.12 -7.64 16.84
N GLU A 305 -10.16 -7.81 18.15
CA GLU A 305 -10.02 -6.71 19.09
C GLU A 305 -8.64 -6.06 18.99
N VAL A 306 -8.60 -4.73 18.85
CA VAL A 306 -7.36 -3.96 18.78
C VAL A 306 -6.70 -3.96 20.17
N PRO A 307 -5.46 -4.40 20.32
CA PRO A 307 -4.77 -4.39 21.62
C PRO A 307 -4.53 -2.96 22.13
N ALA A 308 -4.31 -2.80 23.42
CA ALA A 308 -4.03 -1.49 24.02
C ALA A 308 -2.82 -0.80 23.36
N LYS A 309 -1.79 -1.56 23.03
CA LYS A 309 -0.61 -1.10 22.27
C LYS A 309 -0.05 -2.26 21.43
N ALA A 310 -0.34 -2.26 20.13
CA ALA A 310 0.19 -3.26 19.21
C ALA A 310 1.73 -3.16 19.12
N ASN A 311 2.43 -4.30 19.15
CA ASN A 311 3.88 -4.34 18.92
C ASN A 311 4.16 -4.14 17.42
N VAL A 312 4.87 -3.09 17.07
CA VAL A 312 5.22 -2.75 15.69
C VAL A 312 6.72 -2.62 15.46
N GLU A 313 7.50 -3.23 16.36
CA GLU A 313 8.94 -3.36 16.18
C GLU A 313 9.27 -4.13 14.91
N TYR A 314 10.32 -3.71 14.23
CA TYR A 314 10.79 -4.39 13.04
C TYR A 314 11.13 -5.86 13.34
N VAL A 315 10.86 -6.71 12.37
CA VAL A 315 11.25 -8.14 12.43
C VAL A 315 12.66 -8.30 11.88
N ASP A 316 12.95 -7.64 10.80
CA ASP A 316 14.27 -7.60 10.16
C ASP A 316 14.79 -6.16 10.12
N PRO A 317 16.10 -5.94 9.92
CA PRO A 317 16.64 -4.61 9.74
C PRO A 317 15.92 -3.85 8.62
N PHE A 318 15.44 -2.65 8.92
CA PHE A 318 14.68 -1.83 8.00
C PHE A 318 15.36 -0.48 7.78
N LYS A 319 15.98 -0.34 6.62
CA LYS A 319 16.65 0.88 6.14
C LYS A 319 16.13 1.18 4.74
N PRO A 320 14.92 1.74 4.62
CA PRO A 320 14.36 2.02 3.32
C PRO A 320 15.11 3.12 2.60
N LEU A 321 15.15 3.03 1.28
CA LEU A 321 15.63 4.10 0.44
C LEU A 321 14.65 5.28 0.49
N PHE A 322 15.19 6.49 0.34
CA PHE A 322 14.36 7.67 0.19
C PHE A 322 13.52 7.57 -1.09
N TYR A 323 12.32 8.09 -1.04
CA TYR A 323 11.40 8.01 -2.17
C TYR A 323 11.83 8.89 -3.35
N GLY A 324 11.44 8.49 -4.54
CA GLY A 324 11.72 9.18 -5.79
C GLY A 324 11.68 8.24 -6.99
N PHE A 325 11.35 8.78 -8.15
CA PHE A 325 11.29 8.00 -9.39
C PHE A 325 12.64 7.41 -9.76
N ASN A 326 12.63 6.15 -10.21
CA ASN A 326 13.82 5.42 -10.63
C ASN A 326 14.92 5.32 -9.56
N GLY A 327 14.59 5.50 -8.28
CA GLY A 327 15.54 5.35 -7.17
C GLY A 327 15.41 4.00 -6.44
N PHE A 328 14.78 3.00 -7.04
CA PHE A 328 14.62 1.66 -6.47
C PHE A 328 15.88 0.79 -6.67
N ARG A 329 15.99 -0.28 -5.88
CA ARG A 329 17.08 -1.27 -5.96
C ARG A 329 16.95 -2.10 -7.23
N LYS A 330 17.82 -1.88 -8.18
CA LYS A 330 17.84 -2.65 -9.45
C LYS A 330 18.34 -4.06 -9.20
N GLY A 331 17.63 -5.04 -9.73
CA GLY A 331 17.97 -6.45 -9.55
C GLY A 331 17.39 -7.09 -8.30
N LEU A 332 16.57 -6.35 -7.53
CA LEU A 332 15.87 -6.90 -6.36
C LEU A 332 14.90 -7.99 -6.82
N LYS A 333 14.96 -9.16 -6.17
CA LYS A 333 14.07 -10.29 -6.46
C LYS A 333 13.12 -10.57 -5.31
N VAL A 334 12.03 -11.24 -5.61
CA VAL A 334 11.08 -11.70 -4.58
C VAL A 334 11.77 -12.61 -3.56
N SER A 335 12.73 -13.43 -3.99
CA SER A 335 13.54 -14.30 -3.11
C SER A 335 14.39 -13.54 -2.10
N ASP A 336 14.65 -12.24 -2.32
CA ASP A 336 15.40 -11.40 -1.38
C ASP A 336 14.52 -10.91 -0.23
N GLN A 337 13.21 -11.04 -0.36
CA GLN A 337 12.21 -10.61 0.65
C GLN A 337 11.99 -11.64 1.77
N THR A 338 12.90 -12.58 1.96
CA THR A 338 12.78 -13.62 3.00
C THR A 338 12.93 -13.06 4.42
N LEU A 339 12.42 -13.83 5.42
CA LEU A 339 12.63 -13.52 6.83
C LEU A 339 14.10 -13.72 7.24
N GLY A 340 14.53 -12.96 8.27
CA GLY A 340 15.84 -13.09 8.89
C GLY A 340 16.97 -12.38 8.14
N LYS A 341 16.64 -11.54 7.14
CA LYS A 341 17.64 -10.84 6.32
C LYS A 341 17.26 -9.37 6.10
N ALA A 342 18.28 -8.50 6.10
CA ALA A 342 18.14 -7.18 5.48
C ALA A 342 18.02 -7.31 3.96
N LEU A 343 17.41 -6.32 3.32
CA LEU A 343 17.45 -6.23 1.86
C LEU A 343 18.90 -6.07 1.38
N PRO A 344 19.27 -6.69 0.25
CA PRO A 344 20.61 -6.58 -0.27
C PRO A 344 20.94 -5.13 -0.69
N GLU A 345 22.19 -4.76 -0.54
CA GLU A 345 22.71 -3.53 -1.13
C GLU A 345 22.89 -3.75 -2.64
N LEU A 346 22.01 -3.13 -3.41
CA LEU A 346 21.98 -3.23 -4.87
C LEU A 346 22.12 -1.84 -5.49
N PRO A 347 22.63 -1.74 -6.73
CA PRO A 347 22.66 -0.47 -7.46
C PRO A 347 21.27 0.14 -7.57
N LEU A 348 21.19 1.46 -7.58
CA LEU A 348 19.92 2.15 -7.84
C LEU A 348 19.64 2.23 -9.34
N ALA A 349 18.37 2.20 -9.71
CA ALA A 349 17.97 2.23 -11.11
C ALA A 349 18.42 3.50 -11.86
N ASN A 350 18.60 4.62 -11.13
CA ASN A 350 19.05 5.90 -11.67
C ASN A 350 20.58 6.13 -11.57
N GLU A 351 21.33 5.22 -10.97
CA GLU A 351 22.79 5.33 -10.97
C GLU A 351 23.33 5.17 -12.39
N LYS A 352 23.95 6.25 -12.91
CA LYS A 352 24.72 6.16 -14.14
C LYS A 352 25.97 5.35 -13.83
N LYS A 353 26.19 4.27 -14.59
CA LYS A 353 27.46 3.52 -14.59
C LYS A 353 28.56 4.37 -15.16
#